data_56ca1c33173d6855e0b406615f2455d7
#
_entry.id   56ca1c33173d6855e0b406615f2455d7
#
_cell.length_a   1.000
_cell.length_b   1.000
_cell.length_c   1.000
_cell.angle_alpha   90.00
_cell.angle_beta   90.00
_cell.angle_gamma   90.00
#
_symmetry.space_group_name_H-M   'P 1'
#
loop_
_entity.id
_entity.type
_entity.pdbx_description
1 polymer ?
#
loop_
_entity_poly.entity_id
_entity_poly.type
_entity_poly.pdbx_seq_one_letter_code
_entity_poly.pdbx_strand_id
1 'polypeptide(L)'
;RGSYRPVTRVNMEMYEEAKKMFFSDKRVTEKNTHVIFEITLANLRSEGKINERDFLDRAELLCSLGQTVMITNFQEYYKLVDYFSEFTKARMGLAMGVYNLIQIFDEKYYRDLSGGVLEAFGKLFYKDLKVYLYPLKDMETGEIITSANLKVHPRMKELYKYFKFNGRIADITKFDPDILEIFSRKAFKMIVNGEDGWEEMLPEGVANIIKDKRLFGYNRRRHEGKRKKVK
;
A
#
# COMPACT_ATOMS: atom_id res chain seq x y z
N ARG A 1 -1.39 -2.35 3.84
CA ARG A 1 -0.82 -3.40 2.94
C ARG A 1 -0.11 -2.77 1.76
N GLY A 2 1.10 -3.26 1.43
CA GLY A 2 1.84 -2.80 0.27
C GLY A 2 3.01 -3.70 -0.12
N SER A 3 3.60 -3.45 -1.30
CA SER A 3 4.79 -4.17 -1.73
C SER A 3 6.05 -3.67 -1.02
N TYR A 4 6.14 -2.36 -0.72
CA TYR A 4 7.27 -1.69 -0.05
C TYR A 4 8.64 -2.08 -0.64
N ARG A 5 8.75 -2.06 -1.94
CA ARG A 5 9.91 -2.54 -2.69
C ARG A 5 10.56 -1.43 -3.56
N PRO A 6 11.28 -0.51 -2.95
CA PRO A 6 11.30 -0.12 -1.54
C PRO A 6 10.06 0.69 -1.12
N VAL A 7 10.00 1.07 0.15
CA VAL A 7 9.05 2.10 0.63
C VAL A 7 9.39 3.43 -0.04
N THR A 8 8.37 4.18 -0.49
CA THR A 8 8.51 5.44 -1.21
C THR A 8 7.89 6.60 -0.45
N ARG A 9 8.14 7.84 -0.90
CA ARG A 9 7.50 9.05 -0.37
C ARG A 9 5.98 8.93 -0.40
N VAL A 10 5.40 8.40 -1.49
CA VAL A 10 3.96 8.12 -1.62
C VAL A 10 3.45 7.20 -0.51
N ASN A 11 4.19 6.13 -0.19
CA ASN A 11 3.77 5.22 0.87
C ASN A 11 3.74 5.90 2.24
N MET A 12 4.74 6.74 2.54
CA MET A 12 4.80 7.43 3.82
C MET A 12 3.77 8.55 3.92
N GLU A 13 3.57 9.33 2.88
CA GLU A 13 2.52 10.36 2.87
C GLU A 13 1.12 9.74 3.02
N MET A 14 0.82 8.68 2.26
CA MET A 14 -0.43 7.93 2.40
C MET A 14 -0.64 7.45 3.84
N TYR A 15 0.40 6.92 4.48
CA TYR A 15 0.36 6.48 5.87
C TYR A 15 0.07 7.63 6.82
N GLU A 16 0.84 8.73 6.72
CA GLU A 16 0.71 9.88 7.63
C GLU A 16 -0.65 10.57 7.50
N GLU A 17 -1.14 10.78 6.29
CA GLU A 17 -2.43 11.43 6.09
C GLU A 17 -3.61 10.51 6.46
N ALA A 18 -3.52 9.21 6.17
CA ALA A 18 -4.51 8.24 6.65
C ALA A 18 -4.56 8.19 8.18
N LYS A 19 -3.41 8.21 8.85
CA LYS A 19 -3.29 8.24 10.31
C LYS A 19 -3.95 9.50 10.91
N LYS A 20 -3.70 10.68 10.33
CA LYS A 20 -4.34 11.94 10.75
C LYS A 20 -5.87 11.85 10.61
N MET A 21 -6.35 11.32 9.48
CA MET A 21 -7.78 11.13 9.26
C MET A 21 -8.38 10.10 10.23
N PHE A 22 -7.67 9.02 10.55
CA PHE A 22 -8.11 8.03 11.51
C PHE A 22 -8.23 8.61 12.92
N PHE A 23 -7.27 9.42 13.35
CA PHE A 23 -7.29 10.09 14.65
C PHE A 23 -8.26 11.26 14.75
N SER A 24 -8.80 11.75 13.64
CA SER A 24 -9.87 12.74 13.68
C SER A 24 -11.19 12.20 14.23
N ASP A 25 -11.33 10.87 14.31
CA ASP A 25 -12.49 10.23 14.95
C ASP A 25 -12.34 10.26 16.48
N LYS A 26 -13.29 10.90 17.14
CA LYS A 26 -13.30 11.08 18.61
C LYS A 26 -13.27 9.76 19.41
N ARG A 27 -13.57 8.63 18.77
CA ARG A 27 -13.54 7.28 19.38
C ARG A 27 -12.17 6.64 19.36
N VAL A 28 -11.19 7.28 18.71
CA VAL A 28 -9.83 6.79 18.51
C VAL A 28 -8.87 7.61 19.34
N THR A 29 -7.92 6.94 19.99
CA THR A 29 -6.84 7.59 20.76
C THR A 29 -5.50 7.02 20.33
N GLU A 30 -4.45 7.84 20.30
CA GLU A 30 -3.10 7.38 19.95
C GLU A 30 -2.62 6.24 20.86
N LYS A 31 -2.93 6.32 22.14
CA LYS A 31 -2.52 5.34 23.16
C LYS A 31 -3.00 3.91 22.84
N ASN A 32 -4.16 3.79 22.19
CA ASN A 32 -4.82 2.50 21.93
C ASN A 32 -4.81 2.16 20.42
N THR A 33 -3.99 2.85 19.63
CA THR A 33 -3.92 2.61 18.19
C THR A 33 -2.57 2.03 17.81
N HIS A 34 -2.61 0.96 17.04
CA HIS A 34 -1.42 0.32 16.45
C HIS A 34 -1.49 0.45 14.95
N VAL A 35 -0.41 0.95 14.35
CA VAL A 35 -0.25 0.97 12.90
C VAL A 35 0.59 -0.23 12.49
N ILE A 36 0.13 -0.96 11.49
CA ILE A 36 0.78 -2.17 11.01
C ILE A 36 1.03 -2.04 9.51
N PHE A 37 2.28 -2.16 9.10
CA PHE A 37 2.68 -2.31 7.71
C PHE A 37 2.63 -3.79 7.34
N GLU A 38 1.64 -4.17 6.56
CA GLU A 38 1.44 -5.58 6.22
C GLU A 38 2.04 -5.91 4.85
N ILE A 39 2.85 -6.96 4.84
CA ILE A 39 3.45 -7.56 3.63
C ILE A 39 2.87 -8.95 3.47
N THR A 40 2.18 -9.23 2.36
CA THR A 40 1.64 -10.57 2.11
C THR A 40 2.55 -11.41 1.21
N LEU A 41 2.76 -12.66 1.60
CA LEU A 41 3.48 -13.66 0.80
C LEU A 41 2.74 -13.98 -0.52
N ALA A 42 1.42 -13.81 -0.55
CA ALA A 42 0.63 -14.02 -1.76
C ALA A 42 1.07 -13.10 -2.92
N ASN A 43 1.37 -11.83 -2.61
CA ASN A 43 1.87 -10.88 -3.63
C ASN A 43 3.26 -11.25 -4.15
N LEU A 44 4.10 -11.87 -3.31
CA LEU A 44 5.43 -12.33 -3.71
C LEU A 44 5.36 -13.51 -4.68
N ARG A 45 4.41 -14.43 -4.46
CA ARG A 45 4.19 -15.58 -5.36
C ARG A 45 3.70 -15.14 -6.74
N SER A 46 2.90 -14.10 -6.82
CA SER A 46 2.39 -13.57 -8.09
C SER A 46 3.47 -12.90 -8.96
N GLU A 47 4.58 -12.47 -8.36
CA GLU A 47 5.73 -11.86 -9.05
C GLU A 47 6.78 -12.89 -9.54
N GLY A 48 6.53 -14.21 -9.36
CA GLY A 48 7.44 -15.30 -9.76
C GLY A 48 7.98 -16.10 -8.58
N LYS A 49 9.22 -16.64 -8.70
CA LYS A 49 9.87 -17.35 -7.58
C LYS A 49 10.07 -16.39 -6.40
N ILE A 50 9.66 -16.83 -5.21
CA ILE A 50 9.88 -16.06 -3.98
C ILE A 50 11.38 -15.83 -3.83
N ASN A 51 11.78 -14.57 -3.85
CA ASN A 51 13.11 -14.16 -3.47
C ASN A 51 13.08 -13.83 -1.97
N GLU A 52 13.49 -14.77 -1.14
CA GLU A 52 13.51 -14.62 0.33
C GLU A 52 14.32 -13.39 0.76
N ARG A 53 15.41 -13.12 0.07
CA ARG A 53 16.26 -11.94 0.36
C ARG A 53 15.50 -10.63 0.13
N ASP A 54 14.81 -10.50 -0.99
CA ASP A 54 14.02 -9.31 -1.30
C ASP A 54 12.88 -9.08 -0.27
N PHE A 55 12.31 -10.18 0.19
CA PHE A 55 11.28 -10.13 1.23
C PHE A 55 11.85 -9.63 2.57
N LEU A 56 12.98 -10.17 2.99
CA LEU A 56 13.67 -9.74 4.20
C LEU A 56 14.11 -8.27 4.10
N ASP A 57 14.61 -7.85 2.93
CA ASP A 57 15.01 -6.46 2.67
C ASP A 57 13.84 -5.48 2.89
N ARG A 58 12.62 -5.85 2.48
CA ARG A 58 11.41 -5.03 2.70
C ARG A 58 11.07 -4.89 4.19
N ALA A 59 11.06 -6.02 4.90
CA ALA A 59 10.77 -6.04 6.34
C ALA A 59 11.86 -5.29 7.11
N GLU A 60 13.13 -5.53 6.80
CA GLU A 60 14.27 -4.87 7.44
C GLU A 60 14.24 -3.36 7.24
N LEU A 61 13.92 -2.89 6.02
CA LEU A 61 13.81 -1.47 5.74
C LEU A 61 12.71 -0.82 6.58
N LEU A 62 11.51 -1.39 6.61
CA LEU A 62 10.38 -0.85 7.38
C LEU A 62 10.68 -0.86 8.88
N CYS A 63 11.26 -1.94 9.41
CA CYS A 63 11.68 -2.01 10.82
C CYS A 63 12.76 -0.96 11.15
N SER A 64 13.69 -0.70 10.22
CA SER A 64 14.72 0.36 10.39
C SER A 64 14.12 1.76 10.44
N LEU A 65 12.90 1.95 9.93
CA LEU A 65 12.12 3.18 10.02
C LEU A 65 11.22 3.22 11.27
N GLY A 66 11.37 2.27 12.20
CA GLY A 66 10.56 2.17 13.40
C GLY A 66 9.13 1.69 13.17
N GLN A 67 8.83 1.11 12.01
CA GLN A 67 7.48 0.65 11.71
C GLN A 67 7.24 -0.77 12.23
N THR A 68 6.02 -1.04 12.68
CA THR A 68 5.58 -2.40 13.00
C THR A 68 5.23 -3.14 11.72
N VAL A 69 5.91 -4.23 11.45
CA VAL A 69 5.72 -5.04 10.24
C VAL A 69 5.00 -6.33 10.57
N MET A 70 3.96 -6.64 9.81
CA MET A 70 3.23 -7.91 9.87
C MET A 70 3.39 -8.65 8.54
N ILE A 71 3.75 -9.90 8.63
CA ILE A 71 3.88 -10.81 7.49
C ILE A 71 2.70 -11.76 7.50
N THR A 72 1.97 -11.81 6.39
CA THR A 72 0.79 -12.67 6.25
C THR A 72 0.84 -13.52 4.98
N ASN A 73 -0.08 -14.47 4.89
CA ASN A 73 -0.35 -15.19 3.65
C ASN A 73 -1.80 -14.95 3.16
N PHE A 74 -2.41 -13.86 3.61
CA PHE A 74 -3.75 -13.49 3.15
C PHE A 74 -3.66 -12.80 1.78
N GLN A 75 -4.31 -13.34 0.79
CA GLN A 75 -4.39 -12.73 -0.53
C GLN A 75 -5.42 -11.60 -0.53
N GLU A 76 -6.60 -11.86 -0.01
CA GLU A 76 -7.71 -10.92 -0.01
C GLU A 76 -7.77 -10.09 1.28
N TYR A 77 -8.21 -8.85 1.16
CA TYR A 77 -8.31 -7.93 2.29
C TYR A 77 -9.34 -8.38 3.34
N TYR A 78 -10.44 -9.01 2.91
CA TYR A 78 -11.46 -9.48 3.85
C TYR A 78 -10.91 -10.55 4.83
N LYS A 79 -10.01 -11.41 4.38
CA LYS A 79 -9.36 -12.42 5.24
C LYS A 79 -8.49 -11.78 6.31
N LEU A 80 -7.79 -10.70 5.96
CA LEU A 80 -6.99 -9.94 6.92
C LEU A 80 -7.87 -9.29 7.99
N VAL A 81 -8.97 -8.66 7.57
CA VAL A 81 -9.89 -7.99 8.49
C VAL A 81 -10.65 -9.00 9.35
N ASP A 82 -11.11 -10.11 8.76
CA ASP A 82 -11.78 -11.21 9.46
C ASP A 82 -10.86 -11.74 10.58
N TYR A 83 -9.59 -12.02 10.26
CA TYR A 83 -8.58 -12.42 11.24
C TYR A 83 -8.47 -11.42 12.39
N PHE A 84 -8.29 -10.13 12.12
CA PHE A 84 -8.21 -9.14 13.20
C PHE A 84 -9.51 -9.01 13.98
N SER A 85 -10.67 -9.26 13.37
CA SER A 85 -11.97 -9.20 14.04
C SER A 85 -12.15 -10.24 15.14
N GLU A 86 -11.37 -11.31 15.11
CA GLU A 86 -11.35 -12.33 16.18
C GLU A 86 -10.65 -11.82 17.44
N PHE A 87 -9.66 -10.95 17.30
CA PHE A 87 -8.83 -10.46 18.41
C PHE A 87 -9.26 -9.10 18.95
N THR A 88 -9.93 -8.29 18.14
CA THR A 88 -10.33 -6.95 18.55
C THR A 88 -11.73 -6.57 18.08
N LYS A 89 -12.42 -5.82 18.93
CA LYS A 89 -13.68 -5.15 18.57
C LYS A 89 -13.49 -3.65 18.34
N ALA A 90 -12.24 -3.20 18.39
CA ALA A 90 -11.87 -1.81 18.15
C ALA A 90 -12.07 -1.43 16.68
N ARG A 91 -12.03 -0.13 16.42
CA ARG A 91 -12.13 0.42 15.07
C ARG A 91 -10.91 0.06 14.26
N MET A 92 -11.12 -0.29 13.00
CA MET A 92 -10.06 -0.56 12.04
C MET A 92 -10.11 0.45 10.89
N GLY A 93 -8.93 0.80 10.35
CA GLY A 93 -8.75 1.60 9.16
C GLY A 93 -7.78 0.93 8.20
N LEU A 94 -8.05 1.02 6.91
CA LEU A 94 -7.16 0.55 5.85
C LEU A 94 -6.72 1.72 4.98
N ALA A 95 -5.43 2.02 4.97
CA ALA A 95 -4.85 2.95 4.01
C ALA A 95 -4.44 2.19 2.74
N MET A 96 -4.87 2.68 1.57
CA MET A 96 -4.54 2.05 0.29
C MET A 96 -4.65 3.00 -0.89
N GLY A 97 -3.93 2.68 -1.97
CA GLY A 97 -4.06 3.37 -3.24
C GLY A 97 -5.22 2.84 -4.10
N VAL A 98 -5.52 3.57 -5.16
CA VAL A 98 -6.64 3.31 -6.09
C VAL A 98 -6.61 1.88 -6.67
N TYR A 99 -5.44 1.39 -7.08
CA TYR A 99 -5.35 0.03 -7.65
C TYR A 99 -5.78 -1.07 -6.67
N ASN A 100 -5.48 -0.92 -5.38
CA ASN A 100 -5.90 -1.87 -4.37
C ASN A 100 -7.41 -1.83 -4.14
N LEU A 101 -8.02 -0.64 -4.19
CA LEU A 101 -9.46 -0.50 -4.08
C LEU A 101 -10.17 -1.12 -5.29
N ILE A 102 -9.65 -0.93 -6.51
CA ILE A 102 -10.18 -1.61 -7.71
C ILE A 102 -10.17 -3.14 -7.53
N GLN A 103 -9.08 -3.70 -6.99
CA GLN A 103 -8.99 -5.14 -6.74
C GLN A 103 -10.02 -5.62 -5.71
N ILE A 104 -10.32 -4.83 -4.68
CA ILE A 104 -11.38 -5.14 -3.71
C ILE A 104 -12.75 -5.23 -4.42
N PHE A 105 -13.00 -4.38 -5.41
CA PHE A 105 -14.24 -4.39 -6.18
C PHE A 105 -14.16 -5.26 -7.45
N ASP A 106 -13.33 -6.32 -7.45
CA ASP A 106 -13.25 -7.33 -8.50
C ASP A 106 -13.82 -8.66 -7.96
N GLU A 107 -15.01 -9.03 -8.46
CA GLU A 107 -15.75 -10.22 -8.01
C GLU A 107 -15.01 -11.55 -8.19
N LYS A 108 -13.98 -11.59 -9.04
CA LYS A 108 -13.20 -12.82 -9.27
C LYS A 108 -12.54 -13.37 -8.01
N TYR A 109 -12.23 -12.52 -7.04
CA TYR A 109 -11.60 -12.92 -5.77
C TYR A 109 -12.57 -13.56 -4.77
N TYR A 110 -13.88 -13.58 -5.07
CA TYR A 110 -14.94 -14.01 -4.14
C TYR A 110 -15.78 -15.16 -4.66
N ARG A 111 -15.42 -15.74 -5.82
CA ARG A 111 -16.21 -16.80 -6.49
C ARG A 111 -16.34 -18.07 -5.66
N ASP A 112 -15.33 -18.36 -4.84
CA ASP A 112 -15.27 -19.58 -4.04
C ASP A 112 -15.98 -19.44 -2.68
N LEU A 113 -16.54 -18.27 -2.38
CA LEU A 113 -17.33 -18.05 -1.17
C LEU A 113 -18.78 -18.41 -1.41
N SER A 114 -19.40 -19.11 -0.45
CA SER A 114 -20.81 -19.50 -0.54
C SER A 114 -21.76 -18.31 -0.66
N GLY A 115 -21.47 -17.22 0.05
CA GLY A 115 -22.20 -15.95 -0.03
C GLY A 115 -21.59 -14.96 -1.05
N GLY A 116 -20.58 -15.40 -1.82
CA GLY A 116 -19.93 -14.60 -2.86
C GLY A 116 -19.40 -13.27 -2.34
N VAL A 117 -19.58 -12.24 -3.16
CA VAL A 117 -19.12 -10.88 -2.88
C VAL A 117 -19.74 -10.30 -1.60
N LEU A 118 -21.00 -10.61 -1.30
CA LEU A 118 -21.67 -10.07 -0.13
C LEU A 118 -21.10 -10.62 1.18
N GLU A 119 -20.72 -11.89 1.21
CA GLU A 119 -20.02 -12.50 2.35
C GLU A 119 -18.65 -11.80 2.57
N ALA A 120 -17.87 -11.67 1.50
CA ALA A 120 -16.56 -11.00 1.57
C ALA A 120 -16.67 -9.56 2.07
N PHE A 121 -17.64 -8.80 1.57
CA PHE A 121 -17.83 -7.40 1.95
C PHE A 121 -18.41 -7.24 3.35
N GLY A 122 -19.25 -8.17 3.80
CA GLY A 122 -19.70 -8.24 5.19
C GLY A 122 -18.53 -8.42 6.17
N LYS A 123 -17.56 -9.28 5.82
CA LYS A 123 -16.33 -9.48 6.60
C LYS A 123 -15.37 -8.29 6.50
N LEU A 124 -15.15 -7.76 5.29
CA LEU A 124 -14.23 -6.64 5.06
C LEU A 124 -14.67 -5.37 5.77
N PHE A 125 -15.94 -4.98 5.59
CA PHE A 125 -16.47 -3.77 6.21
C PHE A 125 -17.07 -4.03 7.60
N TYR A 126 -16.44 -4.97 8.32
CA TYR A 126 -16.80 -5.31 9.68
C TYR A 126 -16.94 -4.06 10.56
N LYS A 127 -18.06 -3.95 11.26
CA LYS A 127 -18.40 -2.79 12.09
C LYS A 127 -18.19 -1.47 11.30
N ASP A 128 -17.31 -0.64 11.83
CA ASP A 128 -17.02 0.71 11.33
C ASP A 128 -15.70 0.79 10.54
N LEU A 129 -15.21 -0.33 10.00
CA LEU A 129 -14.01 -0.28 9.18
C LEU A 129 -14.14 0.78 8.08
N LYS A 130 -13.11 1.61 7.94
CA LYS A 130 -13.02 2.65 6.93
C LYS A 130 -11.78 2.47 6.08
N VAL A 131 -11.95 2.63 4.78
CA VAL A 131 -10.85 2.73 3.80
C VAL A 131 -10.48 4.18 3.62
N TYR A 132 -9.19 4.50 3.76
CA TYR A 132 -8.58 5.79 3.43
C TYR A 132 -7.88 5.65 2.09
N LEU A 133 -8.45 6.28 1.08
CA LEU A 133 -8.03 6.14 -0.30
C LEU A 133 -7.04 7.24 -0.68
N TYR A 134 -5.82 6.84 -0.98
CA TYR A 134 -4.81 7.74 -1.53
C TYR A 134 -5.00 7.86 -3.06
N PRO A 135 -4.98 9.09 -3.62
CA PRO A 135 -5.24 9.30 -5.03
C PRO A 135 -4.15 8.70 -5.93
N LEU A 136 -4.48 8.55 -7.18
CA LEU A 136 -3.57 8.10 -8.24
C LEU A 136 -3.58 9.13 -9.37
N LYS A 137 -2.43 9.49 -9.90
CA LYS A 137 -2.34 10.23 -11.16
C LYS A 137 -2.32 9.24 -12.32
N ASP A 138 -3.29 9.37 -13.21
CA ASP A 138 -3.30 8.65 -14.47
C ASP A 138 -2.19 9.21 -15.38
N MET A 139 -1.27 8.36 -15.79
CA MET A 139 -0.07 8.78 -16.53
C MET A 139 -0.36 9.09 -18.01
N GLU A 140 -1.51 8.67 -18.54
CA GLU A 140 -1.90 8.93 -19.93
C GLU A 140 -2.69 10.24 -20.04
N THR A 141 -3.62 10.47 -19.11
CA THR A 141 -4.53 11.62 -19.15
C THR A 141 -4.09 12.77 -18.23
N GLY A 142 -3.22 12.50 -17.25
CA GLY A 142 -2.85 13.44 -16.19
C GLY A 142 -3.96 13.63 -15.13
N GLU A 143 -5.09 12.94 -15.26
CA GLU A 143 -6.22 13.05 -14.34
C GLU A 143 -5.89 12.46 -12.97
N ILE A 144 -6.32 13.13 -11.90
CA ILE A 144 -6.22 12.59 -10.54
C ILE A 144 -7.44 11.72 -10.26
N ILE A 145 -7.20 10.43 -10.08
CA ILE A 145 -8.21 9.42 -9.78
C ILE A 145 -8.42 9.35 -8.27
N THR A 146 -9.67 9.54 -7.87
CA THR A 146 -10.16 9.45 -6.49
C THR A 146 -11.38 8.54 -6.41
N SER A 147 -12.02 8.45 -5.25
CA SER A 147 -13.29 7.71 -5.13
C SER A 147 -14.42 8.32 -5.98
N ALA A 148 -14.27 9.55 -6.44
CA ALA A 148 -15.32 10.24 -7.21
C ALA A 148 -15.39 9.77 -8.68
N ASN A 149 -14.22 9.54 -9.30
CA ASN A 149 -14.10 9.19 -10.73
C ASN A 149 -13.54 7.80 -10.99
N LEU A 150 -13.24 7.04 -9.91
CA LEU A 150 -12.79 5.66 -10.01
C LEU A 150 -13.81 4.79 -10.76
N LYS A 151 -13.31 4.01 -11.73
CA LYS A 151 -14.10 3.05 -12.48
C LYS A 151 -13.96 1.66 -11.86
N VAL A 152 -15.05 1.16 -11.31
CA VAL A 152 -15.18 -0.24 -10.86
C VAL A 152 -15.94 -1.07 -11.92
N HIS A 153 -15.83 -2.39 -11.83
CA HIS A 153 -16.58 -3.26 -12.72
C HIS A 153 -18.08 -2.96 -12.68
N PRO A 154 -18.81 -2.92 -13.81
CA PRO A 154 -20.22 -2.51 -13.87
C PRO A 154 -21.13 -3.23 -12.86
N ARG A 155 -20.94 -4.53 -12.64
CA ARG A 155 -21.70 -5.32 -11.65
C ARG A 155 -21.47 -4.89 -10.22
N MET A 156 -20.32 -4.27 -9.93
CA MET A 156 -19.94 -3.81 -8.58
C MET A 156 -20.31 -2.35 -8.32
N LYS A 157 -20.80 -1.65 -9.34
CA LYS A 157 -21.02 -0.20 -9.30
C LYS A 157 -21.95 0.23 -8.18
N GLU A 158 -23.08 -0.45 -8.01
CA GLU A 158 -24.06 -0.07 -6.99
C GLU A 158 -23.57 -0.42 -5.57
N LEU A 159 -22.87 -1.52 -5.42
CA LEU A 159 -22.21 -1.87 -4.16
C LEU A 159 -21.12 -0.86 -3.79
N TYR A 160 -20.33 -0.41 -4.75
CA TYR A 160 -19.34 0.65 -4.58
C TYR A 160 -19.99 1.96 -4.11
N LYS A 161 -21.07 2.38 -4.78
CA LYS A 161 -21.85 3.59 -4.40
C LYS A 161 -22.39 3.48 -2.97
N TYR A 162 -22.89 2.30 -2.58
CA TYR A 162 -23.40 2.04 -1.24
C TYR A 162 -22.33 2.29 -0.18
N PHE A 163 -21.12 1.70 -0.32
CA PHE A 163 -20.04 1.89 0.65
C PHE A 163 -19.49 3.31 0.66
N LYS A 164 -19.42 3.96 -0.50
CA LYS A 164 -19.04 5.37 -0.58
C LYS A 164 -20.05 6.28 0.11
N PHE A 165 -21.32 6.12 -0.18
CA PHE A 165 -22.41 6.92 0.41
C PHE A 165 -22.43 6.77 1.95
N ASN A 166 -22.19 5.57 2.46
CA ASN A 166 -22.13 5.30 3.88
C ASN A 166 -20.79 5.69 4.54
N GLY A 167 -19.91 6.42 3.85
CA GLY A 167 -18.66 6.94 4.38
C GLY A 167 -17.64 5.85 4.73
N ARG A 168 -17.76 4.66 4.12
CA ARG A 168 -16.81 3.56 4.33
C ARG A 168 -15.54 3.73 3.51
N ILE A 169 -15.59 4.57 2.49
CA ILE A 169 -14.46 4.96 1.65
C ILE A 169 -14.32 6.48 1.76
N ALA A 170 -13.17 6.94 2.23
CA ALA A 170 -12.84 8.35 2.39
C ALA A 170 -11.57 8.68 1.63
N ASP A 171 -11.62 9.68 0.77
CA ASP A 171 -10.44 10.14 0.04
C ASP A 171 -9.47 10.90 0.95
N ILE A 172 -8.19 10.62 0.82
CA ILE A 172 -7.12 11.44 1.36
C ILE A 172 -7.00 12.66 0.44
N THR A 173 -7.36 13.83 0.96
CA THR A 173 -7.41 15.08 0.19
C THR A 173 -6.16 15.95 0.33
N LYS A 174 -5.35 15.68 1.34
CA LYS A 174 -4.04 16.33 1.53
C LYS A 174 -2.96 15.42 0.99
N PHE A 175 -2.36 15.79 -0.11
CA PHE A 175 -1.29 15.06 -0.76
C PHE A 175 -0.45 16.02 -1.61
N ASP A 176 0.81 15.64 -1.85
CA ASP A 176 1.71 16.35 -2.75
C ASP A 176 1.51 15.83 -4.18
N PRO A 177 0.98 16.65 -5.12
CA PRO A 177 0.77 16.22 -6.50
C PRO A 177 2.05 15.79 -7.22
N ASP A 178 3.20 16.33 -6.82
CA ASP A 178 4.47 16.10 -7.51
C ASP A 178 5.04 14.70 -7.23
N ILE A 179 4.59 14.05 -6.13
CA ILE A 179 5.04 12.70 -5.83
C ILE A 179 4.12 11.59 -6.35
N LEU A 180 2.94 11.92 -6.88
CA LEU A 180 1.97 10.91 -7.35
C LEU A 180 2.51 10.00 -8.47
N GLU A 181 3.58 10.42 -9.15
CA GLU A 181 4.25 9.63 -10.19
C GLU A 181 5.34 8.69 -9.66
N ILE A 182 5.51 8.65 -8.33
CA ILE A 182 6.51 7.79 -7.70
C ILE A 182 5.94 6.40 -7.48
N PHE A 183 6.51 5.43 -8.16
CA PHE A 183 6.15 4.01 -8.02
C PHE A 183 7.31 3.20 -7.45
N SER A 184 7.07 2.40 -6.40
CA SER A 184 8.07 1.49 -5.81
C SER A 184 8.75 0.60 -6.85
N ARG A 185 7.99 0.12 -7.84
CA ARG A 185 8.52 -0.73 -8.91
C ARG A 185 9.55 0.00 -9.77
N LYS A 186 9.36 1.31 -10.02
CA LYS A 186 10.32 2.14 -10.76
C LYS A 186 11.59 2.33 -9.94
N ALA A 187 11.46 2.74 -8.67
CA ALA A 187 12.58 2.90 -7.77
C ALA A 187 13.41 1.61 -7.64
N PHE A 188 12.75 0.46 -7.48
CA PHE A 188 13.42 -0.83 -7.43
C PHE A 188 14.23 -1.15 -8.70
N LYS A 189 13.63 -0.95 -9.88
CA LYS A 189 14.34 -1.17 -11.15
C LYS A 189 15.58 -0.30 -11.27
N MET A 190 15.49 0.96 -10.88
CA MET A 190 16.61 1.89 -10.90
C MET A 190 17.74 1.44 -9.95
N ILE A 191 17.41 0.99 -8.74
CA ILE A 191 18.38 0.45 -7.77
C ILE A 191 19.11 -0.75 -8.35
N VAL A 192 18.38 -1.75 -8.88
CA VAL A 192 18.97 -2.98 -9.43
C VAL A 192 19.84 -2.69 -10.64
N ASN A 193 19.40 -1.78 -11.50
CA ASN A 193 20.11 -1.42 -12.72
C ASN A 193 21.28 -0.48 -12.49
N GLY A 194 21.43 0.10 -11.29
CA GLY A 194 22.47 1.12 -11.01
C GLY A 194 22.20 2.44 -11.73
N GLU A 195 20.92 2.85 -11.81
CA GLU A 195 20.49 4.14 -12.34
C GLU A 195 20.48 5.18 -11.22
N ASP A 196 20.69 6.46 -11.54
CA ASP A 196 20.64 7.57 -10.59
C ASP A 196 19.21 8.12 -10.45
N GLY A 197 18.93 8.85 -9.35
CA GLY A 197 17.67 9.57 -9.15
C GLY A 197 16.59 8.80 -8.38
N TRP A 198 16.83 7.55 -8.03
CA TRP A 198 15.88 6.78 -7.20
C TRP A 198 15.84 7.27 -5.75
N GLU A 199 16.89 7.91 -5.28
CA GLU A 199 17.00 8.48 -3.93
C GLU A 199 15.90 9.50 -3.67
N GLU A 200 15.56 10.33 -4.65
CA GLU A 200 14.53 11.36 -4.57
C GLU A 200 13.10 10.79 -4.45
N MET A 201 12.93 9.53 -4.87
CA MET A 201 11.65 8.83 -4.74
C MET A 201 11.36 8.30 -3.34
N LEU A 202 12.39 8.28 -2.47
CA LEU A 202 12.33 7.67 -1.16
C LEU A 202 12.20 8.73 -0.05
N PRO A 203 11.68 8.34 1.11
CA PRO A 203 11.73 9.18 2.29
C PRO A 203 13.18 9.51 2.69
N GLU A 204 13.36 10.61 3.40
CA GLU A 204 14.67 11.02 3.89
C GLU A 204 15.36 9.91 4.70
N GLY A 205 16.66 9.72 4.48
CA GLY A 205 17.47 8.70 5.16
C GLY A 205 17.33 7.28 4.60
N VAL A 206 16.24 6.95 3.91
CA VAL A 206 15.99 5.58 3.39
C VAL A 206 17.04 5.15 2.39
N ALA A 207 17.48 6.06 1.52
CA ALA A 207 18.53 5.77 0.55
C ALA A 207 19.86 5.35 1.21
N ASN A 208 20.21 5.98 2.34
CA ASN A 208 21.41 5.61 3.09
C ASN A 208 21.27 4.21 3.70
N ILE A 209 20.12 3.88 4.30
CA ILE A 209 19.85 2.53 4.83
C ILE A 209 20.01 1.47 3.73
N ILE A 210 19.45 1.72 2.54
CA ILE A 210 19.56 0.80 1.40
C ILE A 210 21.03 0.61 0.98
N LYS A 211 21.81 1.70 0.90
CA LYS A 211 23.21 1.68 0.51
C LYS A 211 24.08 0.94 1.53
N ASP A 212 23.91 1.25 2.82
CA ASP A 212 24.71 0.71 3.91
C ASP A 212 24.44 -0.79 4.11
N LYS A 213 23.17 -1.18 4.11
CA LYS A 213 22.75 -2.57 4.29
C LYS A 213 22.71 -3.38 2.99
N ARG A 214 22.96 -2.75 1.84
CA ARG A 214 22.92 -3.35 0.48
C ARG A 214 21.58 -4.04 0.19
N LEU A 215 20.48 -3.39 0.58
CA LEU A 215 19.14 -3.93 0.38
C LEU A 215 18.75 -3.88 -1.10
N PHE A 216 17.78 -4.69 -1.50
CA PHE A 216 17.21 -4.76 -2.85
C PHE A 216 18.23 -5.00 -3.96
N GLY A 217 19.35 -5.66 -3.63
CA GLY A 217 20.41 -5.90 -4.61
C GLY A 217 21.23 -4.66 -4.97
N TYR A 218 21.20 -3.63 -4.13
CA TYR A 218 22.04 -2.43 -4.33
C TYR A 218 23.51 -2.81 -4.46
N ASN A 219 24.16 -2.33 -5.52
CA ASN A 219 25.57 -2.58 -5.79
C ASN A 219 26.30 -1.28 -6.12
N ARG A 220 27.13 -0.81 -5.17
CA ARG A 220 27.88 0.44 -5.27
C ARG A 220 28.72 0.53 -6.57
N ARG A 221 29.35 -0.57 -6.97
CA ARG A 221 30.22 -0.58 -8.18
C ARG A 221 29.41 -0.34 -9.47
N ARG A 222 28.17 -0.79 -9.54
CA ARG A 222 27.30 -0.53 -10.70
C ARG A 222 26.91 0.94 -10.80
N HIS A 223 26.62 1.59 -9.68
CA HIS A 223 26.28 3.01 -9.64
C HIS A 223 27.47 3.91 -9.94
N GLU A 224 28.65 3.64 -9.38
CA GLU A 224 29.88 4.41 -9.65
C GLU A 224 30.40 4.21 -11.07
N GLY A 225 30.28 3.00 -11.63
CA GLY A 225 30.73 2.66 -12.98
C GLY A 225 29.94 3.35 -14.08
N LYS A 226 28.64 3.62 -13.87
CA LYS A 226 27.82 4.35 -14.84
C LYS A 226 28.08 5.86 -14.80
N ARG A 227 28.28 6.45 -13.61
CA ARG A 227 28.66 7.87 -13.48
C ARG A 227 29.93 8.23 -14.23
N LYS A 228 30.90 7.30 -14.37
CA LYS A 228 32.14 7.51 -15.13
C LYS A 228 31.96 7.41 -16.65
N LYS A 229 30.87 6.82 -17.13
CA LYS A 229 30.61 6.69 -18.60
C LYS A 229 29.78 7.85 -19.18
N VAL A 230 29.25 8.72 -18.34
CA VAL A 230 28.38 9.86 -18.72
C VAL A 230 29.16 11.19 -18.65
N LYS A 231 30.42 11.16 -18.19
CA LYS A 231 31.39 12.28 -18.30
C LYS A 231 32.33 12.03 -19.49
#